data_e73a0ac02904b14bd7a3852523d1bb86
#
_entry.id   e73a0ac02904b14bd7a3852523d1bb86
#
_cell.length_a   1.000
_cell.length_b   1.000
_cell.length_c   1.000
_cell.angle_alpha   90.00
_cell.angle_beta   90.00
_cell.angle_gamma   90.00
#
_symmetry.space_group_name_H-M   'P 1'
#
loop_
_entity.id
_entity.type
_entity.pdbx_description
1 polymer ?
#
loop_
_entity_poly.entity_id
_entity_poly.type
_entity_poly.pdbx_seq_one_letter_code
_entity_poly.pdbx_strand_id
1 'polypeptide(L)'
;MAARVCVQKSFLENSTFNQWLDGDSHTYVGEGLAKYSGGKYADSIWAPSTIFKQYSELSIETKLFHYEQWVRTEMFSELHLLYGEFLGCFCHPLQKCHADILVRVVQETFSQAPDEVSSVTKSLPNSPIENPFRRHSQKLIEDNPKLEIDEQK
;
A
#
# COMPACT_ATOMS: atom_id res chain seq x y z
N MET A 1 -6.86 -11.88 2.66
CA MET A 1 -6.41 -11.37 3.98
C MET A 1 -5.14 -10.57 3.75
N ALA A 2 -5.01 -9.35 4.27
CA ALA A 2 -3.78 -8.57 4.14
C ALA A 2 -2.72 -9.08 5.13
N ALA A 3 -1.44 -8.99 4.75
CA ALA A 3 -0.32 -9.37 5.61
C ALA A 3 0.83 -8.38 5.49
N ARG A 4 1.53 -8.13 6.60
CA ARG A 4 2.72 -7.26 6.60
C ARG A 4 3.97 -8.03 6.16
N VAL A 5 4.81 -7.37 5.35
CA VAL A 5 6.12 -7.87 4.91
C VAL A 5 7.19 -6.82 5.18
N CYS A 6 8.30 -7.22 5.79
CA CYS A 6 9.49 -6.37 5.87
C CYS A 6 10.28 -6.48 4.57
N VAL A 7 10.41 -5.38 3.85
CA VAL A 7 11.10 -5.33 2.54
C VAL A 7 12.56 -4.91 2.62
N GLN A 8 13.17 -4.92 3.82
CA GLN A 8 14.62 -4.77 3.94
C GLN A 8 15.32 -5.96 3.28
N LYS A 9 16.46 -5.70 2.64
CA LYS A 9 17.23 -6.72 1.91
C LYS A 9 17.50 -8.00 2.71
N SER A 10 17.72 -7.88 4.01
CA SER A 10 17.97 -9.01 4.91
C SER A 10 16.76 -9.95 5.11
N PHE A 11 15.55 -9.49 4.79
CA PHE A 11 14.31 -10.25 4.95
C PHE A 11 13.69 -10.66 3.60
N LEU A 12 14.19 -10.13 2.49
CA LEU A 12 13.77 -10.51 1.14
C LEU A 12 14.68 -11.63 0.59
N GLU A 13 14.76 -12.73 1.27
CA GLU A 13 15.62 -13.89 1.02
C GLU A 13 16.36 -13.93 -0.33
N ASN A 14 15.65 -14.10 -1.46
CA ASN A 14 16.20 -14.23 -2.80
C ASN A 14 15.72 -13.16 -3.79
N SER A 15 15.12 -12.06 -3.33
CA SER A 15 14.59 -11.01 -4.19
C SER A 15 15.13 -9.63 -3.82
N THR A 16 15.16 -8.74 -4.80
CA THR A 16 15.40 -7.32 -4.56
C THR A 16 14.08 -6.60 -4.24
N PHE A 17 14.18 -5.39 -3.67
CA PHE A 17 13.00 -4.57 -3.43
C PHE A 17 12.17 -4.33 -4.71
N ASN A 18 12.82 -4.05 -5.84
CA ASN A 18 12.13 -3.86 -7.12
C ASN A 18 11.43 -5.12 -7.61
N GLN A 19 12.08 -6.29 -7.46
CA GLN A 19 11.45 -7.57 -7.79
C GLN A 19 10.25 -7.85 -6.88
N TRP A 20 10.35 -7.52 -5.60
CA TRP A 20 9.23 -7.63 -4.69
C TRP A 20 8.07 -6.71 -5.10
N LEU A 21 8.35 -5.45 -5.48
CA LEU A 21 7.33 -4.49 -5.95
C LEU A 21 6.60 -4.95 -7.20
N ASP A 22 7.29 -5.66 -8.09
CA ASP A 22 6.72 -6.16 -9.35
C ASP A 22 5.88 -7.44 -9.14
N GLY A 23 5.87 -7.99 -7.92
CA GLY A 23 5.08 -9.17 -7.58
C GLY A 23 3.58 -8.88 -7.53
N ASP A 24 2.80 -9.91 -7.85
CA ASP A 24 1.36 -9.84 -7.73
C ASP A 24 0.93 -9.70 -6.27
N SER A 25 -0.09 -8.87 -6.02
CA SER A 25 -0.63 -8.61 -4.68
C SER A 25 0.38 -8.04 -3.68
N HIS A 26 1.39 -7.30 -4.17
CA HIS A 26 2.36 -6.59 -3.34
C HIS A 26 2.11 -5.09 -3.38
N THR A 27 1.87 -4.49 -2.23
CA THR A 27 1.67 -3.05 -2.09
C THR A 27 2.64 -2.47 -1.07
N TYR A 28 3.49 -1.53 -1.50
CA TYR A 28 4.37 -0.83 -0.60
C TYR A 28 3.61 0.30 0.11
N VAL A 29 3.65 0.29 1.43
CA VAL A 29 2.92 1.24 2.28
C VAL A 29 3.82 2.18 3.08
N GLY A 30 5.14 2.09 2.89
CA GLY A 30 6.14 2.90 3.58
C GLY A 30 6.47 4.21 2.87
N GLU A 31 7.50 4.85 3.38
CA GLU A 31 8.02 6.13 2.90
C GLU A 31 8.94 5.97 1.68
N GLY A 32 9.02 7.00 0.85
CA GLY A 32 10.06 7.16 -0.15
C GLY A 32 10.01 6.17 -1.31
N LEU A 33 8.84 5.67 -1.69
CA LEU A 33 8.69 4.72 -2.79
C LEU A 33 9.27 5.27 -4.11
N ALA A 34 9.01 6.54 -4.42
CA ALA A 34 9.56 7.18 -5.62
C ALA A 34 11.09 7.12 -5.64
N LYS A 35 11.73 7.41 -4.52
CA LYS A 35 13.19 7.36 -4.37
C LYS A 35 13.73 5.93 -4.53
N TYR A 36 13.17 4.96 -3.82
CA TYR A 36 13.68 3.58 -3.80
C TYR A 36 13.42 2.82 -5.11
N SER A 37 12.36 3.20 -5.83
CA SER A 37 12.04 2.61 -7.14
C SER A 37 12.75 3.29 -8.31
N GLY A 38 13.61 4.30 -8.05
CA GLY A 38 14.26 5.07 -9.11
C GLY A 38 13.28 5.92 -9.93
N GLY A 39 12.17 6.35 -9.33
CA GLY A 39 11.12 7.12 -10.00
C GLY A 39 10.10 6.29 -10.78
N LYS A 40 10.20 4.95 -10.72
CA LYS A 40 9.24 4.05 -11.40
C LYS A 40 7.83 4.15 -10.83
N TYR A 41 7.71 4.39 -9.52
CA TYR A 41 6.44 4.52 -8.81
C TYR A 41 6.37 5.83 -8.04
N ALA A 42 5.19 6.42 -7.93
CA ALA A 42 4.92 7.53 -7.03
C ALA A 42 4.98 7.10 -5.56
N ASP A 43 5.15 8.05 -4.65
CA ASP A 43 5.11 7.75 -3.23
C ASP A 43 3.77 7.15 -2.79
N SER A 44 3.83 6.26 -1.82
CA SER A 44 2.65 5.57 -1.32
C SER A 44 1.68 6.53 -0.64
N ILE A 45 0.41 6.45 -1.00
CA ILE A 45 -0.68 7.18 -0.30
C ILE A 45 -0.83 6.75 1.16
N TRP A 46 -0.29 5.58 1.52
CA TRP A 46 -0.32 5.01 2.87
C TRP A 46 0.89 5.39 3.72
N ALA A 47 1.81 6.18 3.17
CA ALA A 47 3.03 6.58 3.87
C ALA A 47 2.68 7.36 5.15
N PRO A 48 3.31 7.02 6.30
CA PRO A 48 2.95 7.61 7.58
C PRO A 48 3.43 9.06 7.74
N SER A 49 4.29 9.56 6.86
CA SER A 49 4.93 10.88 6.97
C SER A 49 3.93 12.03 7.13
N THR A 50 2.80 11.96 6.42
CA THR A 50 1.77 13.00 6.49
C THR A 50 1.28 13.21 7.93
N ILE A 51 1.05 12.13 8.66
CA ILE A 51 0.58 12.15 10.05
C ILE A 51 1.74 12.31 11.02
N PHE A 52 2.82 11.54 10.84
CA PHE A 52 3.95 11.53 11.77
C PHE A 52 4.66 12.87 11.88
N LYS A 53 4.72 13.66 10.80
CA LYS A 53 5.29 15.02 10.82
C LYS A 53 4.49 15.97 11.70
N GLN A 54 3.17 15.85 11.73
CA GLN A 54 2.30 16.68 12.56
C GLN A 54 2.49 16.42 14.06
N TYR A 55 2.97 15.22 14.40
CA TYR A 55 3.13 14.72 15.76
C TYR A 55 4.57 14.34 16.08
N SER A 56 5.55 15.05 15.50
CA SER A 56 6.98 14.71 15.57
C SER A 56 7.49 14.50 16.99
N GLU A 57 7.02 15.31 17.94
CA GLU A 57 7.44 15.30 19.35
C GLU A 57 6.77 14.20 20.21
N LEU A 58 5.83 13.46 19.64
CA LEU A 58 5.10 12.45 20.38
C LEU A 58 5.75 11.05 20.27
N SER A 59 5.38 10.17 21.20
CA SER A 59 5.81 8.77 21.17
C SER A 59 5.32 8.05 19.92
N ILE A 60 6.00 6.94 19.57
CA ILE A 60 5.59 6.13 18.42
C ILE A 60 4.18 5.58 18.58
N GLU A 61 3.79 5.21 19.79
CA GLU A 61 2.46 4.70 20.09
C GLU A 61 1.38 5.75 19.80
N THR A 62 1.65 7.01 20.21
CA THR A 62 0.72 8.11 19.96
C THR A 62 0.65 8.46 18.48
N LYS A 63 1.80 8.45 17.77
CA LYS A 63 1.84 8.63 16.31
C LYS A 63 1.03 7.55 15.58
N LEU A 64 1.17 6.31 15.98
CA LEU A 64 0.42 5.18 15.41
C LEU A 64 -1.08 5.29 15.71
N PHE A 65 -1.45 5.76 16.90
CA PHE A 65 -2.84 6.02 17.22
C PHE A 65 -3.45 7.08 16.28
N HIS A 66 -2.77 8.21 16.06
CA HIS A 66 -3.23 9.24 15.12
C HIS A 66 -3.26 8.74 13.67
N TYR A 67 -2.29 7.91 13.29
CA TYR A 67 -2.28 7.27 11.97
C TYR A 67 -3.50 6.37 11.80
N GLU A 68 -3.86 5.55 12.80
CA GLU A 68 -5.06 4.71 12.76
C GLU A 68 -6.34 5.54 12.61
N GLN A 69 -6.45 6.65 13.37
CA GLN A 69 -7.61 7.54 13.25
C GLN A 69 -7.71 8.12 11.84
N TRP A 70 -6.61 8.58 11.27
CA TRP A 70 -6.55 9.08 9.90
C TRP A 70 -6.97 8.00 8.87
N VAL A 71 -6.48 6.77 9.00
CA VAL A 71 -6.86 5.66 8.13
C VAL A 71 -8.36 5.39 8.21
N ARG A 72 -8.93 5.39 9.42
CA ARG A 72 -10.35 5.09 9.63
C ARG A 72 -11.29 6.21 9.16
N THR A 73 -10.82 7.45 9.10
CA THR A 73 -11.64 8.61 8.73
C THR A 73 -11.38 9.05 7.29
N GLU A 74 -10.13 9.34 6.95
CA GLU A 74 -9.77 9.94 5.66
C GLU A 74 -9.50 8.90 4.56
N MET A 75 -8.97 7.73 4.93
CA MET A 75 -8.55 6.70 3.98
C MET A 75 -9.50 5.50 3.92
N PHE A 76 -10.63 5.56 4.60
CA PHE A 76 -11.55 4.43 4.70
C PHE A 76 -12.03 3.92 3.33
N SER A 77 -12.33 4.84 2.42
CA SER A 77 -12.78 4.50 1.05
C SER A 77 -11.72 3.74 0.25
N GLU A 78 -10.43 3.93 0.56
CA GLU A 78 -9.32 3.32 -0.15
C GLU A 78 -8.87 1.96 0.43
N LEU A 79 -9.40 1.57 1.60
CA LEU A 79 -9.00 0.33 2.28
C LEU A 79 -9.19 -0.93 1.42
N HIS A 80 -10.15 -0.92 0.50
CA HIS A 80 -10.38 -2.03 -0.41
C HIS A 80 -9.18 -2.33 -1.31
N LEU A 81 -8.30 -1.34 -1.56
CA LEU A 81 -7.07 -1.51 -2.34
C LEU A 81 -6.03 -2.38 -1.63
N LEU A 82 -6.15 -2.51 -0.32
CA LEU A 82 -5.24 -3.31 0.50
C LEU A 82 -5.77 -4.71 0.81
N TYR A 83 -7.01 -5.01 0.42
CA TYR A 83 -7.60 -6.31 0.69
C TYR A 83 -6.92 -7.41 -0.13
N GLY A 84 -6.38 -8.40 0.54
CA GLY A 84 -5.66 -9.51 -0.09
C GLY A 84 -4.20 -9.20 -0.46
N GLU A 85 -3.70 -8.00 -0.13
CA GLU A 85 -2.36 -7.57 -0.48
C GLU A 85 -1.32 -7.91 0.60
N PHE A 86 -0.08 -8.10 0.17
CA PHE A 86 1.10 -8.12 1.03
C PHE A 86 1.63 -6.68 1.19
N LEU A 87 1.55 -6.15 2.41
CA LEU A 87 1.89 -4.76 2.70
C LEU A 87 3.36 -4.63 3.08
N GLY A 88 4.16 -4.04 2.19
CA GLY A 88 5.60 -3.88 2.36
C GLY A 88 5.98 -2.59 3.07
N CYS A 89 6.90 -2.67 4.03
CA CYS A 89 7.54 -1.52 4.65
C CYS A 89 8.99 -1.86 5.05
N PHE A 90 9.82 -0.83 5.28
CA PHE A 90 11.19 -1.01 5.76
C PHE A 90 11.32 -1.17 7.28
N CYS A 91 10.23 -1.14 8.02
CA CYS A 91 10.27 -1.35 9.47
C CYS A 91 10.71 -2.77 9.80
N HIS A 92 11.57 -2.90 10.82
CA HIS A 92 11.98 -4.21 11.33
C HIS A 92 10.74 -5.00 11.80
N PRO A 93 10.67 -6.34 11.58
CA PRO A 93 9.49 -7.14 11.93
C PRO A 93 9.04 -7.03 13.38
N LEU A 94 9.99 -6.83 14.30
CA LEU A 94 9.71 -6.71 15.74
C LEU A 94 9.35 -5.29 16.20
N GLN A 95 9.41 -4.30 15.30
CA GLN A 95 9.02 -2.93 15.62
C GLN A 95 7.53 -2.72 15.39
N LYS A 96 6.91 -1.90 16.26
CA LYS A 96 5.57 -1.38 16.01
C LYS A 96 5.58 -0.57 14.71
N CYS A 97 4.63 -0.84 13.82
CA CYS A 97 4.64 -0.30 12.49
C CYS A 97 3.23 0.11 12.03
N HIS A 98 3.15 1.16 11.22
CA HIS A 98 1.92 1.59 10.58
C HIS A 98 1.30 0.51 9.67
N ALA A 99 2.11 -0.36 9.06
CA ALA A 99 1.60 -1.48 8.28
C ALA A 99 0.79 -2.48 9.12
N ASP A 100 1.12 -2.67 10.39
CA ASP A 100 0.33 -3.51 11.30
C ASP A 100 -1.06 -2.90 11.57
N ILE A 101 -1.13 -1.56 11.64
CA ILE A 101 -2.39 -0.82 11.74
C ILE A 101 -3.25 -1.08 10.49
N LEU A 102 -2.67 -0.95 9.29
CA LEU A 102 -3.37 -1.19 8.03
C LEU A 102 -3.91 -2.62 7.94
N VAL A 103 -3.07 -3.62 8.25
CA VAL A 103 -3.49 -5.02 8.27
C VAL A 103 -4.69 -5.22 9.20
N ARG A 104 -4.61 -4.67 10.42
CA ARG A 104 -5.70 -4.80 11.41
C ARG A 104 -6.98 -4.13 10.92
N VAL A 105 -6.90 -2.88 10.44
CA VAL A 105 -8.08 -2.12 9.98
C VAL A 105 -8.73 -2.79 8.78
N VAL A 106 -7.94 -3.29 7.83
CA VAL A 106 -8.44 -4.06 6.68
C VAL A 106 -9.15 -5.33 7.14
N GLN A 107 -8.54 -6.08 8.05
CA GLN A 107 -9.16 -7.31 8.59
C GLN A 107 -10.47 -7.00 9.30
N GLU A 108 -10.51 -6.01 10.19
CA GLU A 108 -11.71 -5.61 10.90
C GLU A 108 -12.83 -5.16 9.96
N THR A 109 -12.48 -4.42 8.90
CA THR A 109 -13.44 -3.88 7.95
C THR A 109 -14.06 -4.97 7.07
N PHE A 110 -13.26 -5.91 6.59
CA PHE A 110 -13.70 -6.91 5.60
C PHE A 110 -13.96 -8.30 6.18
N SER A 111 -13.59 -8.57 7.46
CA SER A 111 -13.95 -9.81 8.14
C SER A 111 -15.35 -9.78 8.78
N GLN A 112 -15.99 -8.62 8.81
CA GLN A 112 -17.36 -8.45 9.32
C GLN A 112 -18.43 -8.59 8.21
N ALA A 113 -18.09 -9.17 7.05
CA ALA A 113 -19.12 -9.63 6.14
C ALA A 113 -19.90 -10.75 6.85
N PRO A 114 -21.20 -10.60 7.13
CA PRO A 114 -21.95 -11.64 7.81
C PRO A 114 -21.94 -12.90 6.95
N ASP A 115 -21.63 -14.02 7.59
CA ASP A 115 -21.98 -15.35 7.07
C ASP A 115 -23.51 -15.45 7.03
N GLU A 116 -24.12 -14.84 6.05
CA GLU A 116 -25.48 -15.12 5.64
C GLU A 116 -25.54 -15.18 4.12
N VAL A 117 -25.37 -16.31 3.58
CA VAL A 117 -26.41 -17.06 2.84
C VAL A 117 -25.83 -18.41 2.41
N SER A 118 -26.09 -19.42 3.18
CA SER A 118 -26.21 -20.79 2.71
C SER A 118 -27.28 -20.84 1.61
N SER A 119 -26.90 -21.52 0.50
CA SER A 119 -27.79 -21.99 -0.56
C SER A 119 -28.33 -20.97 -1.56
N VAL A 120 -27.59 -20.77 -2.64
CA VAL A 120 -28.09 -20.98 -4.02
C VAL A 120 -26.93 -21.39 -4.92
N THR A 121 -26.90 -22.65 -5.29
CA THR A 121 -26.15 -23.16 -6.42
C THR A 121 -26.60 -22.49 -7.70
N LYS A 122 -25.72 -21.69 -8.31
CA LYS A 122 -25.70 -21.46 -9.75
C LYS A 122 -24.27 -21.17 -10.18
N SER A 123 -23.74 -22.10 -10.94
CA SER A 123 -22.51 -21.98 -11.70
C SER A 123 -22.44 -20.64 -12.43
N LEU A 124 -21.44 -19.82 -12.09
CA LEU A 124 -21.04 -18.67 -12.88
C LEU A 124 -19.74 -19.02 -13.62
N PRO A 125 -19.63 -18.65 -14.90
CA PRO A 125 -18.44 -18.94 -15.67
C PRO A 125 -17.26 -18.15 -15.15
N ASN A 126 -16.11 -18.83 -15.04
CA ASN A 126 -14.81 -18.24 -14.78
C ASN A 126 -14.51 -17.15 -15.81
N SER A 127 -14.64 -15.90 -15.40
CA SER A 127 -13.98 -14.80 -16.07
C SER A 127 -13.06 -14.16 -15.03
N PRO A 128 -11.75 -14.00 -15.30
CA PRO A 128 -10.90 -13.22 -14.44
C PRO A 128 -11.43 -11.78 -14.47
N ILE A 129 -11.99 -11.32 -13.36
CA ILE A 129 -12.30 -9.90 -13.19
C ILE A 129 -10.96 -9.20 -13.08
N GLU A 130 -10.46 -8.74 -14.21
CA GLU A 130 -9.38 -7.75 -14.21
C GLU A 130 -9.90 -6.54 -13.45
N ASN A 131 -9.31 -6.29 -12.29
CA ASN A 131 -9.60 -5.10 -11.49
C ASN A 131 -9.07 -3.88 -12.25
N PRO A 132 -9.94 -3.06 -12.88
CA PRO A 132 -9.50 -1.94 -13.71
C PRO A 132 -8.81 -0.83 -12.89
N PHE A 133 -8.92 -0.88 -11.56
CA PHE A 133 -8.34 0.11 -10.66
C PHE A 133 -6.90 -0.18 -10.23
N ARG A 134 -6.38 -1.38 -10.53
CA ARG A 134 -5.02 -1.78 -10.17
C ARG A 134 -3.94 -0.95 -10.87
N ARG A 135 -4.26 -0.28 -11.98
CA ARG A 135 -3.30 0.49 -12.80
C ARG A 135 -3.27 1.99 -12.52
N HIS A 136 -4.25 2.56 -11.80
CA HIS A 136 -4.36 4.02 -11.70
C HIS A 136 -3.54 4.66 -10.59
N SER A 137 -3.17 3.94 -9.54
CA SER A 137 -2.35 4.50 -8.46
C SER A 137 -0.84 4.41 -8.69
N GLN A 138 -0.40 3.67 -9.72
CA GLN A 138 1.02 3.43 -9.99
C GLN A 138 1.53 3.94 -11.35
N LYS A 139 0.66 4.46 -12.23
CA LYS A 139 1.01 4.82 -13.61
C LYS A 139 0.65 6.25 -13.97
N LEU A 140 1.26 7.23 -13.31
CA LEU A 140 1.14 8.65 -13.67
C LEU A 140 2.49 9.29 -14.03
N ILE A 141 3.44 8.53 -14.59
CA ILE A 141 4.67 9.11 -15.12
C ILE A 141 5.03 8.46 -16.48
N GLU A 142 4.11 8.52 -17.44
CA GLU A 142 4.46 8.20 -18.83
C GLU A 142 3.82 9.16 -19.83
N ASP A 143 3.77 10.45 -19.55
CA ASP A 143 3.58 11.47 -20.57
C ASP A 143 4.18 12.79 -20.08
N ASN A 144 5.50 12.89 -20.19
CA ASN A 144 6.14 14.19 -20.25
C ASN A 144 6.80 14.33 -21.63
N PRO A 145 6.21 15.09 -22.57
CA PRO A 145 6.87 15.39 -23.82
C PRO A 145 8.13 16.21 -23.53
N LYS A 146 9.25 15.75 -24.06
CA LYS A 146 10.52 16.49 -24.12
C LYS A 146 10.23 17.95 -24.47
N LEU A 147 10.50 18.84 -23.53
CA LEU A 147 10.77 20.23 -23.86
C LEU A 147 12.15 20.25 -24.50
N GLU A 148 12.16 20.32 -25.83
CA GLU A 148 13.34 20.73 -26.59
C GLU A 148 13.61 22.19 -26.22
N ILE A 149 14.72 22.40 -25.53
CA ILE A 149 15.27 23.73 -25.33
C ILE A 149 15.96 24.09 -26.64
N ASP A 150 15.32 24.93 -27.44
CA ASP A 150 15.97 25.61 -28.54
C ASP A 150 16.93 26.66 -27.98
N GLU A 151 18.21 26.33 -27.97
CA GLU A 151 19.27 27.34 -27.85
C GLU A 151 19.31 28.13 -29.15
N GLN A 152 18.72 29.31 -29.14
CA GLN A 152 19.07 30.35 -30.11
C GLN A 152 20.02 31.36 -29.49
N LYS A 153 21.19 31.48 -30.14
CA LYS A 153 22.22 32.50 -29.95
C LYS A 153 21.66 33.92 -29.87
#